data_76dd1152f3bded6bc8e0b8fded79272e
#
_entry.id   76dd1152f3bded6bc8e0b8fded79272e
#
_cell.length_a   1.000
_cell.length_b   1.000
_cell.length_c   1.000
_cell.angle_alpha   90.00
_cell.angle_beta   90.00
_cell.angle_gamma   90.00
#
_symmetry.space_group_name_H-M   'P 1'
#
loop_
_entity.id
_entity.type
_entity.pdbx_description
1 polymer ?
#
loop_
_entity_poly.entity_id
_entity_poly.type
_entity_poly.pdbx_seq_one_letter_code
_entity_poly.pdbx_strand_id
1 'polypeptide(L)'
;MGQSIVIHGLIKKRAEIAGLYKAAQKAADGIKDDLAAIDRALALCGYQDDPNGIAPRGKYKQLFGRNELKLITRDRLREGPADDETIAAWIIERKGWDADDALRADVLKRTRDALQREQKVGRVVQDFGPDGCLWRLSLQNQTFGDVLRS
;
A
#
# COMPACT_ATOMS: atom_id res chain seq x y z
N MET A 1 29.09 7.28 -43.40
CA MET A 1 29.59 8.05 -42.21
C MET A 1 28.57 8.27 -41.10
N GLY A 2 27.29 7.98 -41.30
CA GLY A 2 26.23 8.13 -40.25
C GLY A 2 26.15 7.05 -39.19
N GLN A 3 26.87 5.93 -39.32
CA GLN A 3 26.83 4.85 -38.32
C GLN A 3 27.53 5.18 -37.00
N SER A 4 28.44 6.17 -36.99
CA SER A 4 29.27 6.47 -35.84
C SER A 4 28.47 7.04 -34.63
N ILE A 5 27.49 7.90 -34.86
CA ILE A 5 26.75 8.59 -33.76
C ILE A 5 25.80 7.64 -33.05
N VAL A 6 25.06 6.83 -33.82
CA VAL A 6 24.12 5.85 -33.25
C VAL A 6 24.85 4.75 -32.48
N ILE A 7 25.94 4.23 -33.06
CA ILE A 7 26.78 3.23 -32.41
C ILE A 7 27.37 3.79 -31.11
N HIS A 8 27.88 5.02 -31.14
CA HIS A 8 28.44 5.66 -29.95
C HIS A 8 27.39 5.85 -28.86
N GLY A 9 26.17 6.27 -29.21
CA GLY A 9 25.04 6.37 -28.30
C GLY A 9 24.65 5.02 -27.67
N LEU A 10 24.62 3.96 -28.46
CA LEU A 10 24.34 2.61 -27.99
C LEU A 10 25.44 2.06 -27.08
N ILE A 11 26.71 2.30 -27.40
CA ILE A 11 27.83 1.91 -26.52
C ILE A 11 27.72 2.61 -25.16
N LYS A 12 27.46 3.92 -25.16
CA LYS A 12 27.25 4.68 -23.92
C LYS A 12 26.09 4.14 -23.09
N LYS A 13 24.96 3.89 -23.75
CA LYS A 13 23.77 3.34 -23.06
C LYS A 13 24.00 1.93 -22.52
N ARG A 14 24.69 1.09 -23.26
CA ARG A 14 25.11 -0.24 -22.81
C ARG A 14 26.01 -0.15 -21.56
N ALA A 15 26.95 0.78 -21.54
CA ALA A 15 27.83 0.98 -20.39
C ALA A 15 27.08 1.44 -19.16
N GLU A 16 26.10 2.36 -19.30
CA GLU A 16 25.21 2.79 -18.23
C GLU A 16 24.40 1.60 -17.64
N ILE A 17 23.77 0.82 -18.50
CA ILE A 17 22.98 -0.35 -18.10
C ILE A 17 23.88 -1.40 -17.42
N ALA A 18 25.07 -1.65 -17.95
CA ALA A 18 26.03 -2.57 -17.35
C ALA A 18 26.47 -2.11 -15.95
N GLY A 19 26.64 -0.81 -15.75
CA GLY A 19 26.92 -0.22 -14.43
C GLY A 19 25.77 -0.43 -13.44
N LEU A 20 24.54 -0.18 -13.84
CA LEU A 20 23.35 -0.42 -13.03
C LEU A 20 23.19 -1.90 -12.68
N TYR A 21 23.39 -2.79 -13.66
CA TYR A 21 23.34 -4.23 -13.42
C TYR A 21 24.39 -4.68 -12.38
N LYS A 22 25.63 -4.21 -12.50
CA LYS A 22 26.70 -4.53 -11.56
C LYS A 22 26.40 -4.00 -10.14
N ALA A 23 25.84 -2.80 -10.05
CA ALA A 23 25.42 -2.21 -8.78
C ALA A 23 24.27 -3.00 -8.12
N ALA A 24 23.27 -3.40 -8.93
CA ALA A 24 22.14 -4.24 -8.46
C ALA A 24 22.61 -5.62 -8.01
N GLN A 25 23.56 -6.23 -8.71
CA GLN A 25 24.14 -7.52 -8.34
C GLN A 25 24.89 -7.43 -7.00
N LYS A 26 25.70 -6.40 -6.80
CA LYS A 26 26.39 -6.16 -5.53
C LYS A 26 25.41 -5.94 -4.37
N ALA A 27 24.33 -5.21 -4.61
CA ALA A 27 23.27 -5.02 -3.60
C ALA A 27 22.56 -6.34 -3.27
N ALA A 28 22.30 -7.18 -4.27
CA ALA A 28 21.70 -8.51 -4.08
C ALA A 28 22.63 -9.43 -3.28
N ASP A 29 23.93 -9.41 -3.54
CA ASP A 29 24.92 -10.19 -2.80
C ASP A 29 24.96 -9.76 -1.32
N GLY A 30 24.94 -8.46 -1.04
CA GLY A 30 24.85 -7.94 0.35
C GLY A 30 23.58 -8.42 1.08
N ILE A 31 22.43 -8.40 0.42
CA ILE A 31 21.16 -8.90 1.00
C ILE A 31 21.26 -10.42 1.26
N LYS A 32 21.92 -11.16 0.39
CA LYS A 32 22.15 -12.60 0.57
C LYS A 32 23.02 -12.90 1.78
N ASP A 33 24.06 -12.09 2.01
CA ASP A 33 24.91 -12.22 3.19
C ASP A 33 24.16 -11.89 4.48
N ASP A 34 23.32 -10.87 4.47
CA ASP A 34 22.44 -10.52 5.60
C ASP A 34 21.46 -11.64 5.90
N LEU A 35 20.84 -12.24 4.86
CA LEU A 35 19.93 -13.37 5.01
C LEU A 35 20.64 -14.57 5.66
N ALA A 36 21.83 -14.92 5.18
CA ALA A 36 22.63 -15.99 5.75
C ALA A 36 23.05 -15.71 7.22
N ALA A 37 23.24 -14.46 7.60
CA ALA A 37 23.50 -14.07 8.97
C ALA A 37 22.28 -14.29 9.88
N ILE A 38 21.08 -13.93 9.39
CA ILE A 38 19.82 -14.17 10.11
C ILE A 38 19.52 -15.65 10.24
N ASP A 39 19.74 -16.45 9.20
CA ASP A 39 19.53 -17.90 9.23
C ASP A 39 20.44 -18.56 10.29
N ARG A 40 21.70 -18.12 10.39
CA ARG A 40 22.60 -18.56 11.46
C ARG A 40 22.11 -18.18 12.85
N ALA A 41 21.58 -16.96 13.00
CA ALA A 41 21.03 -16.50 14.28
C ALA A 41 19.78 -17.30 14.67
N LEU A 42 18.90 -17.63 13.72
CA LEU A 42 17.73 -18.49 13.94
C LEU A 42 18.16 -19.89 14.45
N ALA A 43 19.15 -20.49 13.82
CA ALA A 43 19.68 -21.79 14.25
C ALA A 43 20.24 -21.72 15.69
N LEU A 44 20.96 -20.65 16.05
CA LEU A 44 21.48 -20.46 17.41
C LEU A 44 20.36 -20.24 18.44
N CYS A 45 19.22 -19.66 18.03
CA CYS A 45 18.04 -19.50 18.88
C CYS A 45 17.16 -20.77 18.97
N GLY A 46 17.58 -21.88 18.35
CA GLY A 46 16.87 -23.17 18.42
C GLY A 46 15.77 -23.36 17.38
N TYR A 47 15.73 -22.54 16.32
CA TYR A 47 14.83 -22.78 15.18
C TYR A 47 15.29 -24.04 14.42
N GLN A 48 14.41 -25.03 14.31
CA GLN A 48 14.74 -26.33 13.75
C GLN A 48 14.17 -26.56 12.35
N ASP A 49 13.29 -25.71 11.89
CA ASP A 49 12.73 -25.79 10.54
C ASP A 49 13.68 -25.17 9.49
N ASP A 50 13.44 -25.48 8.21
CA ASP A 50 14.21 -24.89 7.11
C ASP A 50 13.90 -23.39 6.98
N PRO A 51 14.90 -22.50 7.14
CA PRO A 51 14.68 -21.05 6.95
C PRO A 51 14.15 -20.70 5.56
N ASN A 52 14.43 -21.48 4.53
CA ASN A 52 13.90 -21.26 3.17
C ASN A 52 12.38 -21.46 3.09
N GLY A 53 11.77 -22.15 4.05
CA GLY A 53 10.32 -22.27 4.18
C GLY A 53 9.63 -21.01 4.69
N ILE A 54 10.38 -20.01 5.19
CA ILE A 54 9.83 -18.75 5.65
C ILE A 54 9.43 -17.90 4.44
N ALA A 55 8.13 -17.63 4.29
CA ALA A 55 7.62 -16.85 3.16
C ALA A 55 8.23 -15.45 3.11
N PRO A 56 8.79 -15.02 1.96
CA PRO A 56 9.32 -13.68 1.79
C PRO A 56 8.25 -12.62 2.05
N ARG A 57 8.58 -11.61 2.85
CA ARG A 57 7.72 -10.44 3.03
C ARG A 57 8.23 -9.31 2.14
N GLY A 58 7.40 -8.87 1.21
CA GLY A 58 7.66 -7.65 0.44
C GLY A 58 7.79 -6.43 1.35
N LYS A 59 8.60 -5.43 0.95
CA LYS A 59 8.56 -4.12 1.60
C LYS A 59 7.14 -3.59 1.52
N TYR A 60 6.48 -3.42 2.67
CA TYR A 60 5.19 -2.73 2.72
C TYR A 60 5.37 -1.31 2.17
N LYS A 61 4.77 -1.03 1.04
CA LYS A 61 4.64 0.34 0.55
C LYS A 61 3.77 1.07 1.56
N GLN A 62 4.35 1.98 2.33
CA GLN A 62 3.61 2.77 3.31
C GLN A 62 2.83 3.85 2.57
N LEU A 63 1.63 3.51 2.11
CA LEU A 63 0.74 4.43 1.40
C LEU A 63 0.10 5.45 2.33
N PHE A 64 -0.14 5.07 3.58
CA PHE A 64 -0.83 5.87 4.58
C PHE A 64 -0.01 5.97 5.86
N GLY A 65 -0.04 7.13 6.49
CA GLY A 65 0.46 7.34 7.84
C GLY A 65 -0.38 6.62 8.89
N ARG A 66 0.07 6.65 10.13
CA ARG A 66 -0.65 6.01 11.24
C ARG A 66 -2.06 6.63 11.39
N ASN A 67 -3.09 5.80 11.33
CA ASN A 67 -4.51 6.18 11.39
C ASN A 67 -5.01 7.08 10.23
N GLU A 68 -4.18 7.46 9.29
CA GLU A 68 -4.55 8.37 8.22
C GLU A 68 -5.70 7.82 7.36
N LEU A 69 -5.59 6.56 6.91
CA LEU A 69 -6.65 5.93 6.10
C LEU A 69 -8.00 5.94 6.82
N LYS A 70 -8.00 5.67 8.11
CA LYS A 70 -9.20 5.69 8.95
C LYS A 70 -9.84 7.07 9.01
N LEU A 71 -9.03 8.13 9.16
CA LEU A 71 -9.52 9.50 9.21
C LEU A 71 -10.07 9.93 7.85
N ILE A 72 -9.34 9.69 6.78
CA ILE A 72 -9.77 10.02 5.41
C ILE A 72 -11.06 9.29 5.03
N THR A 73 -11.18 8.01 5.37
CA THR A 73 -12.40 7.22 5.13
C THR A 73 -13.60 7.82 5.86
N ARG A 74 -13.44 8.23 7.11
CA ARG A 74 -14.51 8.90 7.86
C ARG A 74 -14.86 10.26 7.28
N ASP A 75 -13.88 11.04 6.85
CA ASP A 75 -14.11 12.33 6.21
C ASP A 75 -14.97 12.16 4.97
N ARG A 76 -14.68 11.16 4.13
CA ARG A 76 -15.53 10.86 2.97
C ARG A 76 -16.96 10.46 3.36
N LEU A 77 -17.11 9.64 4.40
CA LEU A 77 -18.42 9.20 4.88
C LEU A 77 -19.24 10.31 5.58
N ARG A 78 -18.62 11.43 5.98
CA ARG A 78 -19.34 12.64 6.43
C ARG A 78 -20.04 13.36 5.28
N GLU A 79 -19.53 13.23 4.07
CA GLU A 79 -20.17 13.80 2.87
C GLU A 79 -21.41 13.01 2.45
N GLY A 80 -21.56 11.76 2.89
CA GLY A 80 -22.68 10.88 2.61
C GLY A 80 -22.28 9.42 2.50
N PRO A 81 -23.26 8.51 2.45
CA PRO A 81 -23.03 7.09 2.24
C PRO A 81 -22.30 6.84 0.90
N ALA A 82 -21.39 5.87 0.90
CA ALA A 82 -20.66 5.48 -0.30
C ALA A 82 -20.25 4.01 -0.23
N ASP A 83 -20.04 3.40 -1.39
CA ASP A 83 -19.44 2.08 -1.50
C ASP A 83 -17.91 2.16 -1.34
N ASP A 84 -17.28 1.02 -1.18
CA ASP A 84 -15.84 0.93 -0.98
C ASP A 84 -15.02 1.37 -2.20
N GLU A 85 -15.55 1.19 -3.42
CA GLU A 85 -14.88 1.62 -4.65
C GLU A 85 -14.91 3.15 -4.79
N THR A 86 -16.05 3.77 -4.52
CA THR A 86 -16.20 5.23 -4.50
C THR A 86 -15.29 5.86 -3.44
N ILE A 87 -15.21 5.26 -2.24
CA ILE A 87 -14.32 5.74 -1.18
C ILE A 87 -12.85 5.62 -1.60
N ALA A 88 -12.46 4.50 -2.19
CA ALA A 88 -11.09 4.29 -2.65
C ALA A 88 -10.69 5.27 -3.77
N ALA A 89 -11.57 5.49 -4.75
CA ALA A 89 -11.37 6.45 -5.82
C ALA A 89 -11.20 7.89 -5.28
N TRP A 90 -12.07 8.30 -4.36
CA TRP A 90 -11.99 9.60 -3.70
C TRP A 90 -10.69 9.80 -2.91
N ILE A 91 -10.19 8.73 -2.23
CA ILE A 91 -8.90 8.77 -1.54
C ILE A 91 -7.76 9.00 -2.52
N ILE A 92 -7.74 8.30 -3.65
CA ILE A 92 -6.71 8.42 -4.69
C ILE A 92 -6.68 9.86 -5.23
N GLU A 93 -7.84 10.40 -5.56
CA GLU A 93 -7.99 11.77 -6.04
C GLU A 93 -7.52 12.80 -5.01
N ARG A 94 -7.96 12.69 -3.76
CA ARG A 94 -7.56 13.58 -2.66
C ARG A 94 -6.06 13.56 -2.38
N LYS A 95 -5.40 12.41 -2.60
CA LYS A 95 -3.95 12.24 -2.46
C LYS A 95 -3.18 12.75 -3.69
N GLY A 96 -3.85 13.02 -4.80
CA GLY A 96 -3.22 13.41 -6.05
C GLY A 96 -2.33 12.31 -6.63
N TRP A 97 -2.67 11.05 -6.40
CA TRP A 97 -1.88 9.93 -6.90
C TRP A 97 -2.24 9.60 -8.34
N ASP A 98 -1.22 9.49 -9.19
CA ASP A 98 -1.36 8.85 -10.50
C ASP A 98 -1.40 7.33 -10.28
N ALA A 99 -2.62 6.80 -10.18
CA ALA A 99 -2.85 5.44 -9.74
C ALA A 99 -2.99 4.50 -10.96
N ASP A 100 -2.05 3.56 -11.05
CA ASP A 100 -2.18 2.37 -11.87
C ASP A 100 -3.18 1.36 -11.26
N ASP A 101 -3.51 0.32 -12.00
CA ASP A 101 -4.47 -0.71 -11.56
C ASP A 101 -4.02 -1.42 -10.26
N ALA A 102 -2.71 -1.62 -10.09
CA ALA A 102 -2.15 -2.26 -8.90
C ALA A 102 -2.32 -1.39 -7.66
N LEU A 103 -2.07 -0.08 -7.78
CA LEU A 103 -2.28 0.87 -6.67
C LEU A 103 -3.77 1.01 -6.34
N ARG A 104 -4.65 1.06 -7.36
CA ARG A 104 -6.11 1.08 -7.16
C ARG A 104 -6.59 -0.13 -6.38
N ALA A 105 -6.15 -1.33 -6.76
CA ALA A 105 -6.49 -2.56 -6.07
C ALA A 105 -5.98 -2.60 -4.62
N ASP A 106 -4.76 -2.11 -4.36
CA ASP A 106 -4.18 -2.05 -3.02
C ASP A 106 -4.93 -1.03 -2.14
N VAL A 107 -5.27 0.15 -2.65
CA VAL A 107 -6.05 1.16 -1.93
C VAL A 107 -7.45 0.62 -1.61
N LEU A 108 -8.13 -0.01 -2.58
CA LEU A 108 -9.45 -0.61 -2.39
C LEU A 108 -9.43 -1.68 -1.29
N LYS A 109 -8.47 -2.60 -1.34
CA LYS A 109 -8.31 -3.64 -0.33
C LYS A 109 -8.11 -3.03 1.08
N ARG A 110 -7.22 -2.05 1.21
CA ARG A 110 -6.96 -1.37 2.49
C ARG A 110 -8.17 -0.60 2.99
N THR A 111 -8.93 0.02 2.09
CA THR A 111 -10.19 0.72 2.41
C THR A 111 -11.22 -0.26 2.97
N ARG A 112 -11.42 -1.41 2.33
CA ARG A 112 -12.29 -2.49 2.84
C ARG A 112 -11.89 -2.96 4.23
N ASP A 113 -10.60 -3.23 4.42
CA ASP A 113 -10.07 -3.66 5.71
C ASP A 113 -10.28 -2.59 6.81
N ALA A 114 -10.12 -1.30 6.47
CA ALA A 114 -10.36 -0.20 7.38
C ALA A 114 -11.84 -0.07 7.76
N LEU A 115 -12.74 -0.15 6.77
CA LEU A 115 -14.19 -0.11 6.98
C LEU A 115 -14.67 -1.26 7.86
N GLN A 116 -14.22 -2.47 7.63
CA GLN A 116 -14.55 -3.64 8.45
C GLN A 116 -14.07 -3.49 9.90
N ARG A 117 -12.89 -2.91 10.11
CA ARG A 117 -12.40 -2.62 11.48
C ARG A 117 -13.25 -1.55 12.17
N GLU A 118 -13.63 -0.49 11.45
CA GLU A 118 -14.48 0.56 11.97
C GLU A 118 -15.92 0.05 12.25
N GLN A 119 -16.42 -0.89 11.47
CA GLN A 119 -17.68 -1.59 11.69
C GLN A 119 -17.65 -2.42 12.97
N LYS A 120 -16.58 -3.18 13.19
CA LYS A 120 -16.41 -3.97 14.43
C LYS A 120 -16.43 -3.11 15.70
N VAL A 121 -16.01 -1.85 15.59
CA VAL A 121 -16.00 -0.88 16.69
C VAL A 121 -17.31 -0.08 16.75
N GLY A 122 -18.26 -0.33 15.82
CA GLY A 122 -19.57 0.33 15.80
C GLY A 122 -19.55 1.78 15.31
N ARG A 123 -18.47 2.22 14.62
CA ARG A 123 -18.36 3.60 14.12
C ARG A 123 -18.89 3.79 12.71
N VAL A 124 -18.89 2.72 11.95
CA VAL A 124 -19.40 2.66 10.58
C VAL A 124 -20.38 1.50 10.50
N VAL A 125 -21.44 1.68 9.78
CA VAL A 125 -22.43 0.64 9.51
C VAL A 125 -22.55 0.42 8.02
N GLN A 126 -22.90 -0.80 7.66
CA GLN A 126 -23.09 -1.24 6.28
C GLN A 126 -24.60 -1.38 6.04
N ASP A 127 -25.11 -0.65 5.06
CA ASP A 127 -26.48 -0.74 4.60
C ASP A 127 -26.51 -1.46 3.25
N PHE A 128 -27.46 -2.37 3.10
CA PHE A 128 -27.74 -3.07 1.87
C PHE A 128 -28.95 -2.44 1.19
N GLY A 129 -28.71 -1.71 0.10
CA GLY A 129 -29.73 -1.08 -0.71
C GLY A 129 -29.92 -1.76 -2.08
N PRO A 130 -30.87 -1.31 -2.89
CA PRO A 130 -31.09 -1.84 -4.24
C PRO A 130 -29.87 -1.65 -5.16
N ASP A 131 -29.04 -0.65 -4.89
CA ASP A 131 -27.84 -0.31 -5.66
C ASP A 131 -26.56 -0.95 -5.10
N GLY A 132 -26.67 -1.88 -4.15
CA GLY A 132 -25.55 -2.59 -3.55
C GLY A 132 -25.30 -2.28 -2.08
N CYS A 133 -24.06 -2.48 -1.64
CA CYS A 133 -23.64 -2.28 -0.27
C CYS A 133 -23.03 -0.89 -0.10
N LEU A 134 -23.63 -0.08 0.78
CA LEU A 134 -23.16 1.25 1.12
C LEU A 134 -22.68 1.31 2.57
N TRP A 135 -21.61 2.05 2.80
CA TRP A 135 -21.09 2.35 4.12
C TRP A 135 -21.56 3.74 4.56
N ARG A 136 -21.92 3.90 5.82
CA ARG A 136 -22.24 5.18 6.44
C ARG A 136 -21.71 5.27 7.86
N LEU A 137 -21.56 6.46 8.38
CA LEU A 137 -21.24 6.67 9.80
C LEU A 137 -22.39 6.21 10.69
N SER A 138 -22.07 5.62 11.84
CA SER A 138 -23.06 5.30 12.84
C SER A 138 -23.64 6.58 13.46
N LEU A 139 -24.94 6.61 13.66
CA LEU A 139 -25.65 7.77 14.25
C LEU A 139 -25.12 8.17 15.62
N GLN A 140 -24.54 7.24 16.38
CA GLN A 140 -23.92 7.54 17.67
C GLN A 140 -22.67 8.45 17.59
N ASN A 141 -22.08 8.61 16.40
CA ASN A 141 -20.91 9.47 16.18
C ASN A 141 -21.22 10.78 15.45
N GLN A 142 -22.46 11.02 15.02
CA GLN A 142 -22.85 12.27 14.35
C GLN A 142 -23.06 13.42 15.34
N THR A 143 -23.38 13.12 16.59
CA THR A 143 -23.75 14.12 17.61
C THR A 143 -22.57 14.89 18.23
N PHE A 144 -21.31 14.46 18.02
CA PHE A 144 -20.14 15.14 18.58
C PHE A 144 -19.51 16.22 17.68
N GLY A 145 -19.90 16.28 16.41
CA GLY A 145 -19.35 17.24 15.43
C GLY A 145 -20.13 18.56 15.35
N ASP A 146 -21.41 18.56 15.70
CA ASP A 146 -22.29 19.73 15.54
C ASP A 146 -22.32 20.65 16.78
N VAL A 147 -21.84 20.19 17.92
CA VAL A 147 -21.83 20.98 19.18
C VAL A 147 -20.68 22.00 19.23
N LEU A 148 -19.67 21.90 18.35
CA LEU A 148 -18.53 22.83 18.31
C LEU A 148 -18.61 23.87 17.20
N ARG A 149 -19.77 24.01 16.52
CA ARG A 149 -20.02 25.05 15.48
C ARG A 149 -21.19 25.97 15.81
N SER A 150 -21.55 26.08 17.08
CA SER A 150 -22.52 27.07 17.55
C SER A 150 -21.83 28.18 18.30
#